data_c7a524c49b5a4bc5b18be38a6f374ea1
#
_entry.id   c7a524c49b5a4bc5b18be38a6f374ea1
#
_cell.length_a   1.000
_cell.length_b   1.000
_cell.length_c   1.000
_cell.angle_alpha   90.00
_cell.angle_beta   90.00
_cell.angle_gamma   90.00
#
_symmetry.space_group_name_H-M   'P 1'
#
loop_
_entity.id
_entity.type
_entity.pdbx_description
1 polymer ?
#
loop_
_entity_poly.entity_id
_entity_poly.type
_entity_poly.pdbx_seq_one_letter_code
_entity_poly.pdbx_strand_id
1 'polypeptide(L)'
;LKWLEIKNIPLSLLLGVRRQVNKSFLLAGDGIDRIDLRNLSEICNQYPNNKILCSCLSFNDQHELTVLARKYQNLKIFGFWWFMNQPSLIKIILNLRIELLGLNFIPQHSDARVTDQLIYKWIHFKTLLSKVLYNHYNDIQIKNFKISENQISDDVSKLFYKNSQNYLNIN
;
A
#
# COMPACT_ATOMS: atom_id res chain seq x y z
N LEU A 1 6.87 -5.91 20.24
CA LEU A 1 5.94 -4.82 19.87
C LEU A 1 5.84 -3.76 20.95
N LYS A 2 5.69 -4.15 22.23
CA LYS A 2 5.62 -3.19 23.35
C LYS A 2 6.80 -2.19 23.40
N TRP A 3 8.01 -2.63 23.06
CA TRP A 3 9.16 -1.75 22.96
C TRP A 3 9.04 -0.73 21.82
N LEU A 4 8.48 -1.13 20.67
CA LEU A 4 8.22 -0.23 19.53
C LEU A 4 7.19 0.85 19.91
N GLU A 5 6.15 0.46 20.65
CA GLU A 5 5.13 1.37 21.17
C GLU A 5 5.74 2.44 22.09
N ILE A 6 6.55 2.01 23.08
CA ILE A 6 7.25 2.92 24.02
C ILE A 6 8.16 3.90 23.27
N LYS A 7 8.82 3.44 22.22
CA LYS A 7 9.76 4.25 21.41
C LYS A 7 9.09 5.01 20.28
N ASN A 8 7.78 4.84 20.08
CA ASN A 8 7.02 5.39 18.93
C ASN A 8 7.66 5.05 17.59
N ILE A 9 8.16 3.82 17.44
CA ILE A 9 8.81 3.34 16.20
C ILE A 9 7.77 2.53 15.41
N PRO A 10 7.47 2.90 14.15
CA PRO A 10 6.55 2.16 13.30
C PRO A 10 7.08 0.76 12.97
N LEU A 11 6.17 -0.22 12.92
CA LEU A 11 6.46 -1.56 12.44
C LEU A 11 6.15 -1.64 10.94
N SER A 12 7.10 -2.06 10.12
CA SER A 12 6.87 -2.33 8.69
C SER A 12 6.90 -3.82 8.42
N LEU A 13 5.83 -4.34 7.83
CA LEU A 13 5.66 -5.75 7.48
C LEU A 13 5.55 -5.92 5.96
N LEU A 14 6.40 -6.78 5.42
CA LEU A 14 6.36 -7.26 4.03
C LEU A 14 5.99 -8.75 4.06
N LEU A 15 4.74 -9.06 3.72
CA LEU A 15 4.14 -10.37 3.94
C LEU A 15 3.92 -11.14 2.64
N GLY A 16 3.87 -12.48 2.72
CA GLY A 16 3.48 -13.36 1.61
C GLY A 16 4.63 -13.84 0.75
N VAL A 17 5.86 -13.87 1.24
CA VAL A 17 6.99 -14.48 0.53
C VAL A 17 7.16 -15.93 0.96
N ARG A 18 7.14 -16.84 -0.01
CA ARG A 18 7.56 -18.22 0.15
C ARG A 18 8.96 -18.41 -0.40
N ARG A 19 9.90 -18.74 0.47
CA ARG A 19 11.31 -18.88 0.09
C ARG A 19 11.58 -20.16 -0.66
N GLN A 20 12.42 -20.08 -1.70
CA GLN A 20 12.95 -21.20 -2.45
C GLN A 20 11.90 -22.22 -2.94
N VAL A 21 10.81 -21.72 -3.52
CA VAL A 21 9.80 -22.56 -4.20
C VAL A 21 10.46 -23.41 -5.30
N ASN A 22 11.39 -22.80 -6.03
CA ASN A 22 12.30 -23.49 -6.93
C ASN A 22 13.75 -23.37 -6.44
N LYS A 23 14.23 -24.40 -5.79
CA LYS A 23 15.57 -24.40 -5.17
C LYS A 23 16.71 -24.24 -6.17
N SER A 24 16.51 -24.67 -7.43
CA SER A 24 17.55 -24.55 -8.47
C SER A 24 17.85 -23.12 -8.87
N PHE A 25 16.94 -22.17 -8.60
CA PHE A 25 17.12 -20.76 -8.89
C PHE A 25 17.70 -19.95 -7.70
N LEU A 26 18.11 -20.62 -6.65
CA LEU A 26 18.69 -19.98 -5.46
C LEU A 26 17.83 -18.79 -4.96
N LEU A 27 18.41 -17.59 -4.89
CA LEU A 27 17.71 -16.36 -4.47
C LEU A 27 16.57 -15.91 -5.42
N ALA A 28 16.64 -16.32 -6.69
CA ALA A 28 15.55 -16.05 -7.66
C ALA A 28 14.43 -17.10 -7.59
N GLY A 29 14.57 -18.13 -6.76
CA GLY A 29 13.61 -19.21 -6.60
C GLY A 29 12.46 -18.94 -5.63
N ASP A 30 12.33 -17.71 -5.11
CA ASP A 30 11.26 -17.34 -4.19
C ASP A 30 9.92 -17.17 -4.93
N GLY A 31 8.83 -17.44 -4.23
CA GLY A 31 7.47 -17.31 -4.75
C GLY A 31 6.53 -16.63 -3.78
N ILE A 32 5.24 -16.78 -4.03
CA ILE A 32 4.17 -16.17 -3.24
C ILE A 32 3.56 -17.23 -2.31
N ASP A 33 3.26 -16.82 -1.07
CA ASP A 33 2.45 -17.58 -0.13
C ASP A 33 1.18 -16.83 0.27
N ARG A 34 0.19 -17.59 0.73
CA ARG A 34 -1.01 -17.04 1.37
C ARG A 34 -0.68 -16.60 2.78
N ILE A 35 -1.40 -15.60 3.25
CA ILE A 35 -1.19 -15.03 4.58
C ILE A 35 -2.41 -15.30 5.44
N ASP A 36 -2.20 -15.71 6.68
CA ASP A 36 -3.27 -15.69 7.68
C ASP A 36 -3.36 -14.28 8.29
N LEU A 37 -4.24 -13.46 7.74
CA LEU A 37 -4.46 -12.09 8.18
C LEU A 37 -5.14 -11.98 9.55
N ARG A 38 -5.65 -13.09 10.13
CA ARG A 38 -6.14 -13.11 11.52
C ARG A 38 -5.04 -12.74 12.48
N ASN A 39 -3.83 -13.23 12.27
CA ASN A 39 -2.66 -12.89 13.09
C ASN A 39 -2.34 -11.38 13.03
N LEU A 40 -2.50 -10.75 11.86
CA LEU A 40 -2.33 -9.29 11.73
C LEU A 40 -3.41 -8.53 12.51
N SER A 41 -4.66 -8.97 12.45
CA SER A 41 -5.76 -8.37 13.20
C SER A 41 -5.56 -8.49 14.72
N GLU A 42 -5.06 -9.62 15.20
CA GLU A 42 -4.70 -9.81 16.61
C GLU A 42 -3.60 -8.86 17.06
N ILE A 43 -2.56 -8.69 16.25
CA ILE A 43 -1.49 -7.72 16.51
C ILE A 43 -2.04 -6.29 16.58
N CYS A 44 -2.93 -5.91 15.65
CA CYS A 44 -3.55 -4.59 15.65
C CYS A 44 -4.39 -4.35 16.91
N ASN A 45 -5.13 -5.35 17.38
CA ASN A 45 -5.93 -5.30 18.59
C ASN A 45 -5.06 -5.22 19.85
N GLN A 46 -4.01 -6.03 19.92
CA GLN A 46 -3.15 -6.12 21.09
C GLN A 46 -2.28 -4.86 21.29
N TYR A 47 -1.94 -4.18 20.19
CA TYR A 47 -1.07 -3.00 20.17
C TYR A 47 -1.72 -1.83 19.43
N PRO A 48 -2.83 -1.26 19.94
CA PRO A 48 -3.62 -0.25 19.22
C PRO A 48 -2.87 1.08 19.01
N ASN A 49 -1.85 1.37 19.81
CA ASN A 49 -1.03 2.58 19.69
C ASN A 49 0.18 2.39 18.77
N ASN A 50 0.51 1.16 18.37
CA ASN A 50 1.60 0.93 17.42
C ASN A 50 1.17 1.30 16.00
N LYS A 51 2.03 2.04 15.31
CA LYS A 51 1.87 2.31 13.87
C LYS A 51 2.39 1.12 13.08
N ILE A 52 1.50 0.46 12.34
CA ILE A 52 1.81 -0.75 11.55
C ILE A 52 1.64 -0.42 10.08
N LEU A 53 2.71 -0.56 9.33
CA LEU A 53 2.73 -0.50 7.87
C LEU A 53 2.72 -1.93 7.32
N CYS A 54 1.83 -2.24 6.40
CA CYS A 54 1.75 -3.58 5.81
C CYS A 54 1.69 -3.53 4.29
N SER A 55 2.56 -4.30 3.65
CA SER A 55 2.50 -4.60 2.22
C SER A 55 2.43 -6.12 2.04
N CYS A 56 1.57 -6.57 1.14
CA CYS A 56 1.34 -8.00 0.89
C CYS A 56 1.69 -8.36 -0.55
N LEU A 57 2.40 -9.47 -0.72
CA LEU A 57 2.80 -9.99 -2.03
C LEU A 57 1.68 -10.79 -2.71
N SER A 58 0.80 -11.42 -1.94
CA SER A 58 -0.30 -12.22 -2.47
C SER A 58 -1.44 -11.34 -2.98
N PHE A 59 -1.84 -11.52 -4.24
CA PHE A 59 -3.01 -10.86 -4.82
C PHE A 59 -4.31 -11.26 -4.12
N ASN A 60 -4.44 -12.54 -3.78
CA ASN A 60 -5.66 -13.08 -3.17
C ASN A 60 -5.97 -12.48 -1.79
N ASP A 61 -4.95 -12.01 -1.08
CA ASP A 61 -5.09 -11.48 0.27
C ASP A 61 -5.29 -9.95 0.30
N GLN A 62 -5.25 -9.27 -0.88
CA GLN A 62 -5.35 -7.81 -0.97
C GLN A 62 -6.71 -7.26 -0.51
N HIS A 63 -7.81 -7.96 -0.81
CA HIS A 63 -9.12 -7.51 -0.39
C HIS A 63 -9.26 -7.57 1.14
N GLU A 64 -8.95 -8.70 1.76
CA GLU A 64 -9.01 -8.86 3.21
C GLU A 64 -8.09 -7.87 3.92
N LEU A 65 -6.85 -7.69 3.45
CA LEU A 65 -5.91 -6.70 3.98
C LEU A 65 -6.48 -5.27 3.90
N THR A 66 -7.14 -4.93 2.79
CA THR A 66 -7.77 -3.61 2.62
C THR A 66 -8.94 -3.41 3.58
N VAL A 67 -9.75 -4.45 3.80
CA VAL A 67 -10.82 -4.43 4.80
C VAL A 67 -10.26 -4.24 6.21
N LEU A 68 -9.18 -4.94 6.57
CA LEU A 68 -8.52 -4.74 7.86
C LEU A 68 -8.01 -3.32 8.04
N ALA A 69 -7.36 -2.74 7.02
CA ALA A 69 -6.87 -1.37 7.09
C ALA A 69 -7.99 -0.33 7.24
N ARG A 70 -9.21 -0.65 6.79
CA ARG A 70 -10.40 0.17 7.07
C ARG A 70 -10.88 0.06 8.51
N LYS A 71 -10.63 -1.09 9.18
CA LYS A 71 -11.09 -1.36 10.55
C LYS A 71 -10.11 -0.90 11.61
N TYR A 72 -8.82 -0.90 11.30
CA TYR A 72 -7.76 -0.59 12.25
C TYR A 72 -7.04 0.71 11.91
N GLN A 73 -7.19 1.74 12.75
CA GLN A 73 -6.54 3.04 12.55
C GLN A 73 -5.02 2.96 12.63
N ASN A 74 -4.52 1.99 13.39
CA ASN A 74 -3.10 1.72 13.56
C ASN A 74 -2.50 0.86 12.44
N LEU A 75 -3.29 0.44 11.44
CA LEU A 75 -2.83 -0.28 10.25
C LEU A 75 -2.92 0.59 9.01
N LYS A 76 -1.80 0.77 8.31
CA LYS A 76 -1.72 1.45 7.03
C LYS A 76 -1.15 0.53 5.96
N ILE A 77 -1.86 0.40 4.86
CA ILE A 77 -1.34 -0.33 3.69
C ILE A 77 -0.37 0.58 2.95
N PHE A 78 0.74 0.01 2.47
CA PHE A 78 1.71 0.74 1.68
C PHE A 78 2.22 -0.06 0.47
N GLY A 79 2.32 0.63 -0.65
CA GLY A 79 3.04 0.25 -1.84
C GLY A 79 2.59 -1.01 -2.59
N PHE A 80 3.40 -1.26 -3.60
CA PHE A 80 3.45 -2.47 -4.40
C PHE A 80 4.90 -2.88 -4.55
N TRP A 81 5.21 -4.15 -4.41
CA TRP A 81 6.57 -4.63 -4.50
C TRP A 81 6.65 -5.96 -5.23
N TRP A 82 7.81 -6.25 -5.80
CA TRP A 82 8.16 -7.50 -6.47
C TRP A 82 7.06 -7.98 -7.45
N PHE A 83 6.45 -9.14 -7.22
CA PHE A 83 5.42 -9.73 -8.10
C PHE A 83 4.13 -8.90 -8.20
N MET A 84 3.93 -7.96 -7.29
CA MET A 84 2.79 -7.05 -7.35
C MET A 84 3.01 -5.82 -8.25
N ASN A 85 4.22 -5.60 -8.77
CA ASN A 85 4.53 -4.49 -9.69
C ASN A 85 4.04 -4.73 -11.14
N GLN A 86 3.04 -5.57 -11.33
CA GLN A 86 2.42 -5.79 -12.64
C GLN A 86 1.36 -4.73 -12.91
N PRO A 87 1.34 -4.10 -14.11
CA PRO A 87 0.41 -3.01 -14.43
C PRO A 87 -1.06 -3.34 -14.21
N SER A 88 -1.48 -4.56 -14.57
CA SER A 88 -2.85 -5.04 -14.36
C SER A 88 -3.21 -5.16 -12.90
N LEU A 89 -2.34 -5.77 -12.10
CA LEU A 89 -2.56 -5.96 -10.67
C LEU A 89 -2.57 -4.63 -9.92
N ILE A 90 -1.63 -3.73 -10.22
CA ILE A 90 -1.58 -2.39 -9.63
C ILE A 90 -2.91 -1.66 -9.85
N LYS A 91 -3.47 -1.68 -11.06
CA LYS A 91 -4.74 -1.01 -11.37
C LYS A 91 -5.91 -1.59 -10.58
N ILE A 92 -6.04 -2.92 -10.56
CA ILE A 92 -7.11 -3.60 -9.83
C ILE A 92 -7.04 -3.26 -8.34
N ILE A 93 -5.85 -3.35 -7.75
CA ILE A 93 -5.68 -3.12 -6.31
C ILE A 93 -5.80 -1.64 -5.95
N LEU A 94 -5.37 -0.71 -6.81
CA LEU A 94 -5.59 0.72 -6.59
C LEU A 94 -7.08 1.05 -6.55
N ASN A 95 -7.88 0.52 -7.49
CA ASN A 95 -9.34 0.69 -7.46
C ASN A 95 -9.91 0.17 -6.14
N LEU A 96 -9.59 -1.05 -5.77
CA LEU A 96 -10.02 -1.66 -4.51
C LEU A 96 -9.67 -0.80 -3.28
N ARG A 97 -8.44 -0.29 -3.22
CA ARG A 97 -7.99 0.56 -2.10
C ARG A 97 -8.69 1.91 -2.09
N ILE A 98 -8.90 2.55 -3.25
CA ILE A 98 -9.61 3.83 -3.33
C ILE A 98 -11.08 3.65 -2.95
N GLU A 99 -11.75 2.62 -3.41
CA GLU A 99 -13.16 2.35 -3.10
C GLU A 99 -13.39 2.07 -1.60
N LEU A 100 -12.47 1.35 -0.95
CA LEU A 100 -12.61 0.97 0.46
C LEU A 100 -12.02 1.98 1.44
N LEU A 101 -10.91 2.63 1.09
CA LEU A 101 -10.12 3.49 1.99
C LEU A 101 -10.16 4.97 1.58
N GLY A 102 -10.71 5.30 0.40
CA GLY A 102 -10.53 6.60 -0.20
C GLY A 102 -9.04 6.86 -0.47
N LEU A 103 -8.51 7.95 0.08
CA LEU A 103 -7.08 8.27 -0.06
C LEU A 103 -6.24 7.88 1.15
N ASN A 104 -6.81 7.11 2.11
CA ASN A 104 -6.16 6.81 3.38
C ASN A 104 -5.20 5.61 3.32
N PHE A 105 -4.26 5.61 2.37
CA PHE A 105 -3.20 4.61 2.24
C PHE A 105 -1.93 5.25 1.67
N ILE A 106 -0.81 4.55 1.71
CA ILE A 106 0.45 4.97 1.07
C ILE A 106 0.56 4.22 -0.27
N PRO A 107 0.45 4.91 -1.41
CA PRO A 107 0.21 4.23 -2.67
C PRO A 107 1.42 3.45 -3.19
N GLN A 108 2.65 3.89 -2.91
CA GLN A 108 3.85 3.24 -3.41
C GLN A 108 5.03 3.36 -2.45
N HIS A 109 5.90 2.37 -2.53
CA HIS A 109 7.29 2.41 -2.07
C HIS A 109 8.21 1.85 -3.16
N SER A 110 9.47 2.24 -3.13
CA SER A 110 10.37 1.86 -4.21
C SER A 110 10.86 0.41 -4.13
N ASP A 111 11.13 -0.09 -2.92
CA ASP A 111 11.87 -1.34 -2.73
C ASP A 111 13.08 -1.44 -3.69
N ALA A 112 13.78 -0.30 -3.82
CA ALA A 112 14.86 -0.15 -4.78
C ALA A 112 16.20 -0.62 -4.17
N ARG A 113 16.93 -1.44 -4.92
CA ARG A 113 18.29 -1.87 -4.57
C ARG A 113 19.38 -1.01 -5.20
N VAL A 114 19.02 -0.30 -6.28
CA VAL A 114 19.89 0.62 -7.02
C VAL A 114 19.12 1.87 -7.40
N THR A 115 19.83 2.99 -7.60
CA THR A 115 19.23 4.31 -7.83
C THR A 115 18.29 4.34 -9.05
N ASP A 116 18.68 3.67 -10.13
CA ASP A 116 17.87 3.63 -11.37
C ASP A 116 16.47 3.03 -11.15
N GLN A 117 16.35 2.10 -10.22
CA GLN A 117 15.05 1.51 -9.86
C GLN A 117 14.10 2.53 -9.22
N LEU A 118 14.61 3.55 -8.53
CA LEU A 118 13.76 4.63 -8.00
C LEU A 118 13.04 5.35 -9.14
N ILE A 119 13.78 5.79 -10.16
CA ILE A 119 13.23 6.53 -11.29
C ILE A 119 12.21 5.67 -12.03
N TYR A 120 12.60 4.46 -12.43
CA TYR A 120 11.76 3.54 -13.18
C TYR A 120 10.46 3.20 -12.43
N LYS A 121 10.56 2.76 -11.17
CA LYS A 121 9.39 2.32 -10.39
C LYS A 121 8.41 3.46 -10.15
N TRP A 122 8.89 4.67 -9.87
CA TRP A 122 8.01 5.81 -9.65
C TRP A 122 7.37 6.34 -10.93
N ILE A 123 8.08 6.40 -12.05
CA ILE A 123 7.49 6.81 -13.34
C ILE A 123 6.40 5.81 -13.75
N HIS A 124 6.70 4.51 -13.70
CA HIS A 124 5.76 3.44 -14.00
C HIS A 124 4.49 3.55 -13.13
N PHE A 125 4.68 3.65 -11.82
CA PHE A 125 3.57 3.73 -10.88
C PHE A 125 2.73 4.99 -11.07
N LYS A 126 3.35 6.17 -11.21
CA LYS A 126 2.63 7.45 -11.45
C LYS A 126 1.73 7.37 -12.67
N THR A 127 2.23 6.76 -13.76
CA THR A 127 1.44 6.57 -14.99
C THR A 127 0.21 5.70 -14.77
N LEU A 128 0.29 4.68 -13.91
CA LEU A 128 -0.85 3.82 -13.61
C LEU A 128 -1.84 4.50 -12.66
N LEU A 129 -1.33 5.15 -11.60
CA LEU A 129 -2.13 5.87 -10.63
C LEU A 129 -2.92 7.01 -11.28
N SER A 130 -2.29 7.78 -12.18
CA SER A 130 -2.98 8.88 -12.87
C SER A 130 -4.19 8.41 -13.68
N LYS A 131 -4.09 7.25 -14.34
CA LYS A 131 -5.20 6.64 -15.07
C LYS A 131 -6.34 6.20 -14.15
N VAL A 132 -5.99 5.60 -13.01
CA VAL A 132 -6.98 5.17 -12.03
C VAL A 132 -7.70 6.38 -11.41
N LEU A 133 -6.95 7.40 -10.96
CA LEU A 133 -7.53 8.62 -10.40
C LEU A 133 -8.39 9.37 -11.42
N TYR A 134 -7.95 9.48 -12.67
CA TYR A 134 -8.74 10.09 -13.75
C TYR A 134 -10.11 9.43 -13.88
N ASN A 135 -10.15 8.10 -13.92
CA ASN A 135 -11.42 7.37 -14.03
C ASN A 135 -12.32 7.63 -12.81
N HIS A 136 -11.80 7.59 -11.60
CA HIS A 136 -12.58 7.87 -10.39
C HIS A 136 -13.13 9.31 -10.37
N TYR A 137 -12.32 10.30 -10.73
CA TYR A 137 -12.79 11.70 -10.79
C TYR A 137 -13.81 11.91 -11.91
N ASN A 138 -13.62 11.28 -13.07
CA ASN A 138 -14.58 11.34 -14.16
C ASN A 138 -15.94 10.72 -13.76
N ASP A 139 -15.94 9.59 -13.09
CA ASP A 139 -17.16 8.94 -12.58
C ASP A 139 -17.91 9.82 -11.56
N ILE A 140 -17.19 10.56 -10.74
CA ILE A 140 -17.77 11.53 -9.80
C ILE A 140 -18.38 12.73 -10.55
N GLN A 141 -17.70 13.25 -11.57
CA GLN A 141 -18.19 14.37 -12.38
C GLN A 141 -19.44 14.01 -13.18
N ILE A 142 -19.53 12.79 -13.74
CA ILE A 142 -20.73 12.29 -14.42
C ILE A 142 -21.95 12.31 -13.50
N LYS A 143 -21.74 12.14 -12.18
CA LYS A 143 -22.78 12.25 -11.15
C LYS A 143 -23.07 13.68 -10.69
N ASN A 144 -22.65 14.70 -11.47
CA ASN A 144 -22.82 16.13 -11.22
C ASN A 144 -22.10 16.68 -9.98
N PHE A 145 -21.08 15.99 -9.46
CA PHE A 145 -20.21 16.55 -8.43
C PHE A 145 -19.07 17.33 -9.07
N LYS A 146 -18.93 18.60 -8.71
CA LYS A 146 -17.82 19.44 -9.20
C LYS A 146 -16.57 19.18 -8.35
N ILE A 147 -15.47 18.85 -9.01
CA ILE A 147 -14.16 18.69 -8.39
C ILE A 147 -13.25 19.77 -8.97
N SER A 148 -12.62 20.57 -8.10
CA SER A 148 -11.68 21.61 -8.52
C SER A 148 -10.27 21.04 -8.72
N GLU A 149 -9.46 21.71 -9.54
CA GLU A 149 -8.03 21.37 -9.72
C GLU A 149 -7.27 21.41 -8.39
N ASN A 150 -7.58 22.36 -7.52
CA ASN A 150 -6.96 22.46 -6.19
C ASN A 150 -7.26 21.21 -5.34
N GLN A 151 -8.47 20.69 -5.42
CA GLN A 151 -8.82 19.45 -4.71
C GLN A 151 -8.05 18.26 -5.25
N ILE A 152 -7.93 18.12 -6.57
CA ILE A 152 -7.13 17.06 -7.20
C ILE A 152 -5.66 17.18 -6.78
N SER A 153 -5.09 18.38 -6.80
CA SER A 153 -3.72 18.63 -6.37
C SER A 153 -3.50 18.27 -4.90
N ASP A 154 -4.45 18.60 -4.02
CA ASP A 154 -4.39 18.26 -2.60
C ASP A 154 -4.49 16.74 -2.37
N ASP A 155 -5.35 16.06 -3.10
CA ASP A 155 -5.52 14.61 -3.03
C ASP A 155 -4.27 13.86 -3.52
N VAL A 156 -3.66 14.32 -4.60
CA VAL A 156 -2.37 13.79 -5.08
C VAL A 156 -1.28 14.03 -4.04
N SER A 157 -1.25 15.20 -3.42
CA SER A 157 -0.32 15.53 -2.34
C SER A 157 -0.50 14.63 -1.11
N LYS A 158 -1.75 14.31 -0.74
CA LYS A 158 -2.06 13.33 0.33
C LYS A 158 -1.44 11.98 0.02
N LEU A 159 -1.67 11.47 -1.19
CA LEU A 159 -1.18 10.16 -1.59
C LEU A 159 0.35 10.08 -1.63
N PHE A 160 1.03 11.10 -2.19
CA PHE A 160 2.48 11.01 -2.43
C PHE A 160 3.34 11.33 -1.21
N TYR A 161 2.88 12.18 -0.28
CA TYR A 161 3.70 12.53 0.88
C TYR A 161 2.93 12.79 2.19
N LYS A 162 1.76 13.50 2.17
CA LYS A 162 1.08 13.87 3.42
C LYS A 162 0.65 12.67 4.25
N ASN A 163 0.14 11.61 3.61
CA ASN A 163 -0.28 10.41 4.32
C ASN A 163 0.88 9.71 5.04
N SER A 164 2.04 9.60 4.40
CA SER A 164 3.23 9.00 5.02
C SER A 164 3.80 9.90 6.11
N GLN A 165 3.94 11.21 5.86
CA GLN A 165 4.42 12.18 6.85
C GLN A 165 3.55 12.18 8.11
N ASN A 166 2.23 12.32 7.95
CA ASN A 166 1.29 12.35 9.06
C ASN A 166 1.28 11.03 9.84
N TYR A 167 1.28 9.91 9.12
CA TYR A 167 1.24 8.60 9.77
C TYR A 167 2.54 8.29 10.53
N LEU A 168 3.67 8.67 9.98
CA LEU A 168 4.98 8.41 10.57
C LEU A 168 5.45 9.51 11.54
N ASN A 169 4.73 10.65 11.63
CA ASN A 169 5.14 11.84 12.39
C ASN A 169 6.51 12.38 11.92
N ILE A 170 6.73 12.43 10.60
CA ILE A 170 7.93 12.99 9.99
C ILE A 170 7.60 14.42 9.55
N ASN A 171 8.33 15.40 10.11
CA ASN A 171 8.24 16.81 9.71
C ASN A 171 9.12 17.11 8.51
#